data_9f9880a821a7650e4b646086788bad29
#
_entry.id   9f9880a821a7650e4b646086788bad29
#
_cell.length_a   1.000
_cell.length_b   1.000
_cell.length_c   1.000
_cell.angle_alpha   90.00
_cell.angle_beta   90.00
_cell.angle_gamma   90.00
#
_symmetry.space_group_name_H-M   'P 1'
#
loop_
_entity.id
_entity.type
_entity.pdbx_description
1 polymer ?
#
loop_
_entity_poly.entity_id
_entity_poly.type
_entity_poly.pdbx_seq_one_letter_code
_entity_poly.pdbx_strand_id
1 'polypeptide(L)'
;ATTVAGDGFISLPTDLREIRNVQLNTDPVKTLEFYTVQMLNTHYSGQGQGKPKAYSIIGVEIALKPIPDAAYTLEIVYGESLDELSDTNTSNTILTRHPDAYLYGSLMNAYTFLMDEQRAQQYDQLFTRIMAEIIRDTEKARYGGVLSMKTTYRGK
;
A
#
# COMPACT_ATOMS: atom_id res chain seq x y z
N ALA A 1 -2.53 3.99 14.22
CA ALA A 1 -3.84 4.55 14.62
C ALA A 1 -4.36 3.85 15.88
N THR A 2 -5.35 4.45 16.56
CA THR A 2 -5.95 3.85 17.75
C THR A 2 -7.47 3.85 17.57
N THR A 3 -8.11 2.73 17.90
CA THR A 3 -9.58 2.62 17.87
C THR A 3 -10.20 3.39 19.02
N VAL A 4 -11.46 3.79 18.85
CA VAL A 4 -12.30 4.36 19.91
C VAL A 4 -13.42 3.37 20.21
N ALA A 5 -13.70 3.15 21.49
CA ALA A 5 -14.80 2.26 21.89
C ALA A 5 -16.14 2.78 21.34
N GLY A 6 -16.90 1.90 20.71
CA GLY A 6 -18.17 2.23 20.08
C GLY A 6 -18.08 2.85 18.68
N ASP A 7 -16.90 3.19 18.19
CA ASP A 7 -16.67 3.67 16.83
C ASP A 7 -16.02 2.57 15.98
N GLY A 8 -16.71 2.18 14.92
CA GLY A 8 -16.23 1.16 13.97
C GLY A 8 -15.43 1.71 12.82
N PHE A 9 -15.12 3.01 12.76
CA PHE A 9 -14.43 3.65 11.65
C PHE A 9 -13.12 4.29 12.11
N ILE A 10 -12.13 4.25 11.25
CA ILE A 10 -10.83 4.90 11.44
C ILE A 10 -10.41 5.52 10.12
N SER A 11 -10.01 6.79 10.15
CA SER A 11 -9.49 7.49 8.98
C SER A 11 -8.15 6.88 8.54
N LEU A 12 -8.01 6.70 7.23
CA LEU A 12 -6.78 6.23 6.60
C LEU A 12 -5.81 7.41 6.38
N PRO A 13 -4.50 7.16 6.32
CA PRO A 13 -3.53 8.16 5.91
C PRO A 13 -3.84 8.71 4.51
N THR A 14 -3.62 10.00 4.30
CA THR A 14 -3.91 10.67 3.01
C THR A 14 -2.98 10.25 1.89
N ASP A 15 -1.81 9.76 2.23
CA ASP A 15 -0.77 9.23 1.34
C ASP A 15 -0.91 7.71 1.08
N LEU A 16 -1.98 7.09 1.58
CA LEU A 16 -2.22 5.68 1.40
C LEU A 16 -2.57 5.34 -0.05
N ARG A 17 -1.79 4.44 -0.65
CA ARG A 17 -2.04 3.89 -1.98
C ARG A 17 -2.58 2.46 -1.95
N GLU A 18 -1.97 1.60 -1.12
CA GLU A 18 -2.27 0.18 -1.07
C GLU A 18 -2.06 -0.34 0.36
N ILE A 19 -3.07 -0.97 0.93
CA ILE A 19 -2.93 -1.65 2.24
C ILE A 19 -2.29 -3.02 2.02
N ARG A 20 -1.25 -3.32 2.78
CA ARG A 20 -0.54 -4.60 2.77
C ARG A 20 -0.88 -5.49 3.95
N ASN A 21 -1.01 -4.88 5.11
CA ASN A 21 -1.37 -5.59 6.34
C ASN A 21 -2.08 -4.64 7.30
N VAL A 22 -3.06 -5.17 8.02
CA VAL A 22 -3.73 -4.47 9.13
C VAL A 22 -3.74 -5.40 10.31
N GLN A 23 -3.20 -4.96 11.43
CA GLN A 23 -3.13 -5.76 12.65
C GLN A 23 -3.40 -4.94 13.90
N LEU A 24 -3.88 -5.62 14.93
CA LEU A 24 -3.98 -5.08 16.27
C LEU A 24 -2.70 -5.43 17.05
N ASN A 25 -2.04 -4.41 17.60
CA ASN A 25 -0.90 -4.58 18.50
C ASN A 25 -1.40 -4.97 19.89
N THR A 26 -1.88 -6.19 20.00
CA THR A 26 -2.31 -6.81 21.25
C THR A 26 -1.41 -8.00 21.55
N ASP A 27 -1.42 -8.51 22.75
CA ASP A 27 -0.70 -9.74 23.09
C ASP A 27 -1.69 -10.92 23.13
N PRO A 28 -1.59 -11.90 22.22
CA PRO A 28 -0.77 -11.90 21.01
C PRO A 28 -1.25 -10.90 19.92
N VAL A 29 -0.33 -10.47 19.06
CA VAL A 29 -0.65 -9.66 17.87
C VAL A 29 -1.67 -10.37 17.00
N LYS A 30 -2.68 -9.65 16.54
CA LYS A 30 -3.73 -10.21 15.71
C LYS A 30 -3.87 -9.48 14.38
N THR A 31 -3.58 -10.17 13.28
CA THR A 31 -3.89 -9.68 11.93
C THR A 31 -5.39 -9.70 11.70
N LEU A 32 -5.92 -8.63 11.09
CA LEU A 32 -7.32 -8.52 10.69
C LEU A 32 -7.51 -9.07 9.28
N GLU A 33 -8.66 -9.72 9.06
CA GLU A 33 -9.04 -10.25 7.75
C GLU A 33 -9.75 -9.18 6.92
N PHE A 34 -9.37 -9.07 5.65
CA PHE A 34 -10.06 -8.18 4.71
C PHE A 34 -11.35 -8.83 4.20
N TYR A 35 -12.44 -8.07 4.25
CA TYR A 35 -13.72 -8.44 3.64
C TYR A 35 -14.24 -7.28 2.78
N THR A 36 -15.02 -7.60 1.76
CA THR A 36 -15.82 -6.58 1.08
C THR A 36 -16.87 -6.04 2.04
N VAL A 37 -17.32 -4.80 1.83
CA VAL A 37 -18.34 -4.16 2.71
C VAL A 37 -19.58 -5.03 2.88
N GLN A 38 -20.03 -5.65 1.79
CA GLN A 38 -21.19 -6.53 1.82
C GLN A 38 -20.95 -7.78 2.67
N MET A 39 -19.81 -8.44 2.49
CA MET A 39 -19.45 -9.63 3.28
C MET A 39 -19.23 -9.28 4.74
N LEU A 40 -18.58 -8.14 5.02
CA LEU A 40 -18.36 -7.66 6.38
C LEU A 40 -19.69 -7.48 7.12
N ASN A 41 -20.65 -6.82 6.49
CA ASN A 41 -21.96 -6.59 7.06
C ASN A 41 -22.79 -7.86 7.23
N THR A 42 -22.68 -8.81 6.30
CA THR A 42 -23.38 -10.11 6.39
C THR A 42 -22.79 -10.98 7.49
N HIS A 43 -21.46 -11.10 7.54
CA HIS A 43 -20.77 -12.00 8.49
C HIS A 43 -20.85 -11.52 9.93
N TYR A 44 -20.88 -10.21 10.14
CA TYR A 44 -20.90 -9.57 11.45
C TYR A 44 -22.25 -8.89 11.77
N SER A 45 -23.31 -9.28 11.04
CA SER A 45 -24.67 -8.81 11.31
C SER A 45 -25.12 -9.23 12.71
N GLY A 46 -25.64 -8.28 13.49
CA GLY A 46 -26.16 -8.55 14.85
C GLY A 46 -25.08 -8.84 15.90
N GLN A 47 -23.80 -8.81 15.58
CA GLN A 47 -22.75 -8.93 16.58
C GLN A 47 -22.61 -7.60 17.36
N GLY A 48 -22.50 -7.72 18.69
CA GLY A 48 -22.24 -6.59 19.58
C GLY A 48 -20.83 -6.03 19.40
N GLN A 49 -20.45 -5.12 20.31
CA GLN A 49 -19.09 -4.60 20.40
C GLN A 49 -18.12 -5.71 20.85
N GLY A 50 -16.88 -5.62 20.39
CA GLY A 50 -15.84 -6.57 20.75
C GLY A 50 -14.51 -6.26 20.07
N LYS A 51 -13.49 -7.05 20.37
CA LYS A 51 -12.17 -6.91 19.73
C LYS A 51 -12.31 -7.13 18.22
N PRO A 52 -11.89 -6.16 17.37
CA PRO A 52 -11.95 -6.28 15.93
C PRO A 52 -11.25 -7.53 15.39
N LYS A 53 -11.85 -8.15 14.37
CA LYS A 53 -11.33 -9.36 13.69
C LYS A 53 -11.21 -9.17 12.19
N ALA A 54 -12.01 -8.28 11.63
CA ALA A 54 -12.08 -8.05 10.21
C ALA A 54 -12.20 -6.56 9.89
N TYR A 55 -11.84 -6.21 8.68
CA TYR A 55 -11.94 -4.85 8.19
C TYR A 55 -12.40 -4.77 6.74
N SER A 56 -12.91 -3.61 6.36
CA SER A 56 -13.19 -3.23 4.98
C SER A 56 -12.76 -1.78 4.74
N ILE A 57 -12.51 -1.42 3.50
CA ILE A 57 -12.17 -0.04 3.11
C ILE A 57 -13.43 0.63 2.56
N ILE A 58 -13.77 1.79 3.09
CA ILE A 58 -14.93 2.58 2.67
C ILE A 58 -14.45 4.02 2.44
N GLY A 59 -14.20 4.35 1.17
CA GLY A 59 -13.67 5.67 0.82
C GLY A 59 -12.29 5.91 1.45
N VAL A 60 -12.21 6.89 2.34
CA VAL A 60 -10.98 7.29 3.05
C VAL A 60 -10.91 6.71 4.48
N GLU A 61 -11.76 5.76 4.81
CA GLU A 61 -11.86 5.17 6.13
C GLU A 61 -11.78 3.65 6.06
N ILE A 62 -11.36 3.06 7.15
CA ILE A 62 -11.39 1.62 7.39
C ILE A 62 -12.52 1.30 8.37
N ALA A 63 -13.42 0.43 7.94
CA ALA A 63 -14.50 -0.09 8.80
C ALA A 63 -14.03 -1.35 9.50
N LEU A 64 -14.19 -1.41 10.81
CA LEU A 64 -13.80 -2.52 11.67
C LEU A 64 -15.02 -3.30 12.16
N LYS A 65 -14.91 -4.61 12.20
CA LYS A 65 -15.93 -5.50 12.77
C LYS A 65 -15.30 -6.63 13.61
N PRO A 66 -15.90 -7.01 14.74
CA PRO A 66 -16.92 -6.28 15.51
C PRO A 66 -16.54 -4.83 15.78
N ILE A 67 -17.53 -3.97 16.10
CA ILE A 67 -17.26 -2.59 16.53
C ILE A 67 -16.36 -2.65 17.79
N PRO A 68 -15.27 -1.89 17.87
CA PRO A 68 -14.37 -1.93 19.01
C PRO A 68 -15.09 -1.67 20.34
N ASP A 69 -14.83 -2.48 21.35
CA ASP A 69 -15.31 -2.34 22.72
C ASP A 69 -14.34 -1.54 23.59
N ALA A 70 -13.13 -1.33 23.11
CA ALA A 70 -12.07 -0.60 23.80
C ALA A 70 -11.13 0.11 22.82
N ALA A 71 -10.20 0.89 23.35
CA ALA A 71 -9.10 1.46 22.57
C ALA A 71 -8.05 0.39 22.29
N TYR A 72 -7.86 0.02 21.02
CA TYR A 72 -6.81 -0.87 20.52
C TYR A 72 -5.86 -0.12 19.62
N THR A 73 -4.58 -0.38 19.73
CA THR A 73 -3.59 0.14 18.79
C THR A 73 -3.67 -0.66 17.49
N LEU A 74 -4.05 0.03 16.40
CA LEU A 74 -4.08 -0.51 15.05
C LEU A 74 -2.80 -0.14 14.31
N GLU A 75 -2.10 -1.13 13.81
CA GLU A 75 -0.95 -0.95 12.92
C GLU A 75 -1.37 -1.27 11.49
N ILE A 76 -1.14 -0.33 10.59
CA ILE A 76 -1.43 -0.45 9.17
C ILE A 76 -0.11 -0.40 8.42
N VAL A 77 0.24 -1.47 7.73
CA VAL A 77 1.36 -1.50 6.80
C VAL A 77 0.81 -1.26 5.40
N TYR A 78 1.27 -0.20 4.75
CA TYR A 78 0.74 0.21 3.46
C TYR A 78 1.84 0.71 2.52
N GLY A 79 1.53 0.77 1.24
CA GLY A 79 2.32 1.47 0.25
C GLY A 79 1.87 2.92 0.21
N GLU A 80 2.80 3.85 0.40
CA GLU A 80 2.54 5.28 0.31
C GLU A 80 2.50 5.76 -1.14
N SER A 81 1.75 6.82 -1.39
CA SER A 81 1.85 7.58 -2.63
C SER A 81 3.15 8.37 -2.64
N LEU A 82 3.77 8.44 -3.81
CA LEU A 82 4.97 9.27 -3.97
C LEU A 82 4.60 10.75 -3.93
N ASP A 83 5.33 11.54 -3.15
CA ASP A 83 5.18 12.98 -3.12
C ASP A 83 5.46 13.59 -4.50
N GLU A 84 4.53 14.41 -4.98
CA GLU A 84 4.69 15.13 -6.23
C GLU A 84 5.79 16.20 -6.12
N LEU A 85 6.56 16.34 -7.20
CA LEU A 85 7.53 17.42 -7.29
C LEU A 85 6.82 18.75 -7.56
N SER A 86 7.17 19.77 -6.81
CA SER A 86 6.62 21.12 -6.93
C SER A 86 7.67 22.14 -6.54
N ASP A 87 7.36 23.42 -6.67
CA ASP A 87 8.26 24.52 -6.26
C ASP A 87 8.58 24.48 -4.75
N THR A 88 7.68 23.89 -3.95
CA THR A 88 7.86 23.73 -2.50
C THR A 88 8.42 22.36 -2.12
N ASN A 89 8.25 21.34 -2.96
CA ASN A 89 8.78 20.00 -2.79
C ASN A 89 9.71 19.65 -3.96
N THR A 90 10.97 19.99 -3.83
CA THR A 90 11.97 19.87 -4.91
C THR A 90 12.63 18.50 -5.00
N SER A 91 12.31 17.56 -4.11
CA SER A 91 12.91 16.22 -4.12
C SER A 91 11.93 15.16 -3.62
N ASN A 92 12.08 13.94 -4.13
CA ASN A 92 11.41 12.75 -3.63
C ASN A 92 12.33 11.53 -3.72
N THR A 93 11.87 10.41 -3.21
CA THR A 93 12.66 9.16 -3.13
C THR A 93 13.13 8.68 -4.51
N ILE A 94 12.32 8.84 -5.56
CA ILE A 94 12.70 8.42 -6.92
C ILE A 94 13.74 9.36 -7.50
N LEU A 95 13.56 10.67 -7.37
CA LEU A 95 14.54 11.65 -7.86
C LEU A 95 15.90 11.46 -7.17
N THR A 96 15.89 11.11 -5.88
CA THR A 96 17.12 10.90 -5.11
C THR A 96 17.86 9.62 -5.51
N ARG A 97 17.13 8.53 -5.79
CA ARG A 97 17.72 7.21 -6.07
C ARG A 97 17.90 6.93 -7.57
N HIS A 98 17.00 7.45 -8.39
CA HIS A 98 16.90 7.20 -9.83
C HIS A 98 16.61 8.51 -10.59
N PRO A 99 17.51 9.51 -10.55
CA PRO A 99 17.32 10.81 -11.22
C PRO A 99 17.17 10.65 -12.74
N ASP A 100 17.75 9.62 -13.30
CA ASP A 100 17.69 9.24 -14.70
C ASP A 100 16.26 8.85 -15.15
N ALA A 101 15.42 8.33 -14.26
CA ALA A 101 14.00 8.10 -14.58
C ALA A 101 13.29 9.42 -14.94
N TYR A 102 13.51 10.47 -14.18
CA TYR A 102 12.96 11.79 -14.50
C TYR A 102 13.59 12.40 -15.77
N LEU A 103 14.90 12.25 -15.93
CA LEU A 103 15.61 12.74 -17.12
C LEU A 103 15.07 12.10 -18.40
N TYR A 104 15.03 10.77 -18.47
CA TYR A 104 14.59 10.11 -19.70
C TYR A 104 13.10 10.22 -19.93
N GLY A 105 12.27 10.22 -18.87
CA GLY A 105 10.85 10.49 -19.00
C GLY A 105 10.57 11.90 -19.54
N SER A 106 11.32 12.91 -19.09
CA SER A 106 11.21 14.27 -19.59
C SER A 106 11.67 14.41 -21.04
N LEU A 107 12.78 13.79 -21.40
CA LEU A 107 13.31 13.80 -22.77
C LEU A 107 12.36 13.07 -23.74
N MET A 108 11.81 11.93 -23.36
CA MET A 108 10.81 11.20 -24.15
C MET A 108 9.62 12.12 -24.49
N ASN A 109 9.05 12.79 -23.47
CA ASN A 109 7.93 13.71 -23.67
C ASN A 109 8.34 14.93 -24.53
N ALA A 110 9.52 15.50 -24.32
CA ALA A 110 10.02 16.62 -25.10
C ALA A 110 10.19 16.28 -26.59
N TYR A 111 10.79 15.13 -26.92
CA TYR A 111 10.94 14.68 -28.31
C TYR A 111 9.62 14.26 -28.96
N THR A 112 8.69 13.72 -28.21
CA THR A 112 7.31 13.50 -28.68
C THR A 112 6.65 14.82 -29.05
N PHE A 113 6.81 15.87 -28.24
CA PHE A 113 6.29 17.21 -28.56
C PHE A 113 6.95 17.82 -29.80
N LEU A 114 8.25 17.58 -30.00
CA LEU A 114 9.01 18.04 -31.17
C LEU A 114 8.76 17.16 -32.44
N MET A 115 7.90 16.16 -32.36
CA MET A 115 7.60 15.20 -33.42
C MET A 115 8.84 14.44 -33.94
N ASP A 116 9.88 14.28 -33.11
CA ASP A 116 11.05 13.46 -33.40
C ASP A 116 10.84 12.04 -32.84
N GLU A 117 10.11 11.23 -33.58
CA GLU A 117 9.74 9.87 -33.16
C GLU A 117 10.95 8.97 -32.91
N GLN A 118 12.03 9.13 -33.66
CA GLN A 118 13.21 8.30 -33.52
C GLN A 118 13.89 8.50 -32.17
N ARG A 119 14.07 9.76 -31.75
CA ARG A 119 14.63 10.09 -30.43
C ARG A 119 13.65 9.78 -29.30
N ALA A 120 12.37 10.07 -29.48
CA ALA A 120 11.35 9.71 -28.51
C ALA A 120 11.38 8.22 -28.19
N GLN A 121 11.46 7.36 -29.21
CA GLN A 121 11.55 5.91 -29.04
C GLN A 121 12.85 5.46 -28.33
N GLN A 122 13.99 6.10 -28.60
CA GLN A 122 15.23 5.81 -27.90
C GLN A 122 15.12 6.09 -26.39
N TYR A 123 14.57 7.25 -26.02
CA TYR A 123 14.39 7.62 -24.61
C TYR A 123 13.30 6.80 -23.92
N ASP A 124 12.26 6.38 -24.64
CA ASP A 124 11.25 5.44 -24.12
C ASP A 124 11.87 4.09 -23.72
N GLN A 125 12.77 3.55 -24.54
CA GLN A 125 13.49 2.31 -24.23
C GLN A 125 14.35 2.46 -22.96
N LEU A 126 15.07 3.59 -22.83
CA LEU A 126 15.89 3.87 -21.66
C LEU A 126 15.02 4.06 -20.40
N PHE A 127 13.94 4.78 -20.52
CA PHE A 127 12.97 4.97 -19.43
C PHE A 127 12.36 3.65 -18.97
N THR A 128 11.91 2.82 -19.93
CA THR A 128 11.33 1.50 -19.63
C THR A 128 12.34 0.59 -18.91
N ARG A 129 13.61 0.62 -19.30
CA ARG A 129 14.67 -0.13 -18.63
C ARG A 129 14.85 0.30 -17.18
N ILE A 130 14.88 1.59 -16.91
CA ILE A 130 15.02 2.12 -15.54
C ILE A 130 13.78 1.81 -14.70
N MET A 131 12.59 1.94 -15.28
CA MET A 131 11.35 1.57 -14.58
C MET A 131 11.35 0.09 -14.17
N ALA A 132 11.83 -0.80 -15.05
CA ALA A 132 11.98 -2.22 -14.73
C ALA A 132 13.00 -2.46 -13.60
N GLU A 133 14.07 -1.68 -13.52
CA GLU A 133 15.07 -1.74 -12.45
C GLU A 133 14.47 -1.29 -11.11
N ILE A 134 13.75 -0.17 -11.08
CA ILE A 134 13.06 0.36 -9.89
C ILE A 134 12.05 -0.68 -9.36
N ILE A 135 11.26 -1.27 -10.24
CA ILE A 135 10.28 -2.30 -9.88
C ILE A 135 11.00 -3.50 -9.25
N ARG A 136 12.05 -3.99 -9.90
CA ARG A 136 12.83 -5.14 -9.42
C ARG A 136 13.46 -4.87 -8.04
N ASP A 137 14.00 -3.68 -7.82
CA ASP A 137 14.62 -3.33 -6.53
C ASP A 137 13.57 -3.18 -5.43
N THR A 138 12.38 -2.66 -5.77
CA THR A 138 11.24 -2.61 -4.85
C THR A 138 10.75 -4.02 -4.48
N GLU A 139 10.68 -4.93 -5.44
CA GLU A 139 10.31 -6.33 -5.19
C GLU A 139 11.35 -7.06 -4.34
N LYS A 140 12.65 -6.85 -4.60
CA LYS A 140 13.71 -7.42 -3.76
C LYS A 140 13.64 -6.93 -2.31
N ALA A 141 13.38 -5.64 -2.10
CA ALA A 141 13.19 -5.08 -0.77
C ALA A 141 11.96 -5.66 -0.07
N ARG A 142 10.90 -5.97 -0.83
CA ARG A 142 9.65 -6.57 -0.33
C ARG A 142 9.81 -8.03 0.08
N TYR A 143 10.61 -8.79 -0.65
CA TYR A 143 10.79 -10.24 -0.48
C TYR A 143 12.20 -10.63 -0.05
N GLY A 144 12.93 -9.72 0.58
CA GLY A 144 14.32 -9.93 1.01
C GLY A 144 14.54 -11.00 2.10
N GLY A 145 13.52 -11.77 2.46
CA GLY A 145 13.61 -12.91 3.35
C GLY A 145 13.87 -14.23 2.61
N VAL A 146 14.51 -15.16 3.30
CA VAL A 146 14.67 -16.54 2.82
C VAL A 146 13.29 -17.15 2.58
N LEU A 147 13.00 -17.59 1.37
CA LEU A 147 11.80 -18.34 1.05
C LEU A 147 11.80 -19.67 1.82
N SER A 148 11.16 -19.69 2.98
CA SER A 148 10.94 -20.95 3.70
C SER A 148 9.63 -21.59 3.22
N MET A 149 9.73 -22.71 2.50
CA MET A 149 8.57 -23.56 2.23
C MET A 149 8.13 -24.22 3.53
N LYS A 150 7.00 -23.79 4.10
CA LYS A 150 6.31 -24.58 5.12
C LYS A 150 5.56 -25.72 4.43
N THR A 151 6.15 -26.91 4.45
CA THR A 151 5.41 -28.14 4.15
C THR A 151 4.43 -28.41 5.29
N THR A 152 3.14 -28.23 5.03
CA THR A 152 2.09 -28.66 5.97
C THR A 152 2.00 -30.19 5.85
N TYR A 153 2.71 -30.92 6.73
CA TYR A 153 2.50 -32.36 6.84
C TYR A 153 1.13 -32.62 7.46
N ARG A 154 0.18 -33.03 6.65
CA ARG A 154 -1.09 -33.56 7.11
C ARG A 154 -0.84 -35.01 7.50
N GLY A 155 -0.45 -35.25 8.74
CA GLY A 155 -0.47 -36.57 9.32
C GLY A 155 -1.89 -37.14 9.35
N LYS A 156 -2.04 -38.40 8.94
CA LYS A 156 -3.25 -39.17 9.08
C LYS A 156 -3.56 -39.44 10.55
#